data_6ec10639a4b9aeb68c56efa349beb8e9
#
_entry.id   6ec10639a4b9aeb68c56efa349beb8e9
#
_cell.length_a   1.000
_cell.length_b   1.000
_cell.length_c   1.000
_cell.angle_alpha   90.00
_cell.angle_beta   90.00
_cell.angle_gamma   90.00
#
_symmetry.space_group_name_H-M   'P 1'
#
loop_
_entity.id
_entity.type
_entity.pdbx_description
1 polymer ?
#
loop_
_entity_poly.entity_id
_entity_poly.type
_entity_poly.pdbx_seq_one_letter_code
_entity_poly.pdbx_strand_id
1 'polypeptide(L)'
;MKKPFHPLIFLALGLLLGEHAMATEEPKFEILSQQGGIELRRYPAFIVAETTVEGDMDAASNKGFRAIADYIFGNNQSALAAPSPGSEKIAMTAPVTMEPVAPAAQKIAMTAPVAIEPLASAATDAPATSSLQNAKRWRVHFVMPSQYTLASLPKPNNAAVQLRQVPAKTWAVLGYSGFNTESRVQQKTDELMAWLQAQKIQSLGNPQLARYNPPWTLPMFRRNEVMIEIQQP
;
A
#
# COMPACT_ATOMS: atom_id res chain seq x y z
N MET A 1 -11.12 -70.29 36.72
CA MET A 1 -10.93 -68.95 37.26
C MET A 1 -10.45 -68.03 36.13
N LYS A 2 -11.35 -67.22 35.54
CA LYS A 2 -11.03 -66.31 34.46
C LYS A 2 -10.81 -64.91 35.03
N LYS A 3 -9.62 -64.32 34.79
CA LYS A 3 -9.31 -62.93 35.19
C LYS A 3 -9.87 -61.94 34.17
N PRO A 4 -10.49 -60.86 34.58
CA PRO A 4 -10.95 -59.84 33.66
C PRO A 4 -9.81 -58.95 33.17
N PHE A 5 -9.75 -58.72 31.87
CA PHE A 5 -8.87 -57.81 31.17
C PHE A 5 -9.44 -56.39 31.24
N HIS A 6 -8.76 -55.44 31.84
CA HIS A 6 -9.16 -54.02 31.85
C HIS A 6 -8.48 -53.33 30.68
N PRO A 7 -9.22 -52.68 29.77
CA PRO A 7 -8.57 -51.85 28.77
C PRO A 7 -8.20 -50.47 29.37
N LEU A 8 -6.93 -50.17 29.40
CA LEU A 8 -6.39 -48.84 29.67
C LEU A 8 -6.83 -47.88 28.54
N ILE A 9 -7.75 -46.99 28.82
CA ILE A 9 -8.07 -45.88 27.91
C ILE A 9 -7.01 -44.81 28.10
N PHE A 10 -6.10 -44.68 27.12
CA PHE A 10 -5.19 -43.55 27.02
C PHE A 10 -5.97 -42.34 26.48
N LEU A 11 -6.34 -41.43 27.38
CA LEU A 11 -6.88 -40.13 27.06
C LEU A 11 -5.71 -39.24 26.57
N ALA A 12 -5.47 -39.18 25.26
CA ALA A 12 -4.53 -38.24 24.66
C ALA A 12 -5.15 -36.85 24.73
N LEU A 13 -4.78 -36.09 25.76
CA LEU A 13 -5.09 -34.66 25.87
C LEU A 13 -4.21 -33.90 24.85
N GLY A 14 -4.69 -33.74 23.64
CA GLY A 14 -4.08 -32.90 22.63
C GLY A 14 -4.16 -31.44 23.08
N LEU A 15 -3.03 -30.90 23.58
CA LEU A 15 -2.84 -29.46 23.71
C LEU A 15 -2.91 -28.83 22.31
N LEU A 16 -4.06 -28.31 21.94
CA LEU A 16 -4.19 -27.34 20.84
C LEU A 16 -3.48 -26.05 21.27
N LEU A 17 -2.18 -25.96 21.05
CA LEU A 17 -1.48 -24.70 20.98
C LEU A 17 -2.04 -23.97 19.76
N GLY A 18 -3.10 -23.21 19.96
CA GLY A 18 -3.60 -22.26 18.97
C GLY A 18 -2.50 -21.23 18.72
N GLU A 19 -1.68 -21.46 17.70
CA GLU A 19 -0.89 -20.39 17.13
C GLU A 19 -1.89 -19.33 16.68
N HIS A 20 -1.96 -18.24 17.43
CA HIS A 20 -2.65 -17.03 16.98
C HIS A 20 -1.85 -16.54 15.79
N ALA A 21 -2.24 -16.98 14.58
CA ALA A 21 -1.80 -16.34 13.36
C ALA A 21 -2.22 -14.88 13.49
N MET A 22 -1.28 -14.01 13.86
CA MET A 22 -1.50 -12.57 13.91
C MET A 22 -1.88 -12.15 12.50
N ALA A 23 -3.18 -11.96 12.28
CA ALA A 23 -3.67 -11.45 11.01
C ALA A 23 -2.98 -10.11 10.75
N THR A 24 -2.33 -9.99 9.60
CA THR A 24 -1.70 -8.72 9.19
C THR A 24 -2.79 -7.66 9.13
N GLU A 25 -2.59 -6.53 9.83
CA GLU A 25 -3.57 -5.45 9.85
C GLU A 25 -3.76 -4.86 8.45
N GLU A 26 -4.99 -4.64 8.05
CA GLU A 26 -5.37 -3.96 6.81
C GLU A 26 -6.08 -2.64 7.14
N PRO A 27 -5.91 -1.59 6.31
CA PRO A 27 -6.65 -0.35 6.51
C PRO A 27 -8.15 -0.60 6.41
N LYS A 28 -8.90 -0.10 7.39
CA LYS A 28 -10.36 -0.20 7.41
C LYS A 28 -10.96 0.68 6.33
N PHE A 29 -12.04 0.25 5.71
CA PHE A 29 -12.81 1.00 4.72
C PHE A 29 -14.30 0.68 4.82
N GLU A 30 -15.10 1.56 4.25
CA GLU A 30 -16.53 1.38 4.03
C GLU A 30 -16.75 1.07 2.55
N ILE A 31 -17.54 0.02 2.25
CA ILE A 31 -17.97 -0.27 0.87
C ILE A 31 -19.20 0.60 0.59
N LEU A 32 -19.07 1.52 -0.36
CA LEU A 32 -20.17 2.40 -0.79
C LEU A 32 -21.05 1.73 -1.83
N SER A 33 -20.44 0.96 -2.74
CA SER A 33 -21.15 0.15 -3.72
C SER A 33 -20.24 -0.95 -4.23
N GLN A 34 -20.87 -2.02 -4.79
CA GLN A 34 -20.17 -3.14 -5.41
C GLN A 34 -20.93 -3.58 -6.66
N GLN A 35 -20.19 -3.73 -7.76
CA GLN A 35 -20.74 -4.20 -9.03
C GLN A 35 -19.73 -5.10 -9.72
N GLY A 36 -20.07 -6.38 -9.91
CA GLY A 36 -19.12 -7.36 -10.39
C GLY A 36 -17.94 -7.52 -9.43
N GLY A 37 -16.72 -7.44 -9.95
CA GLY A 37 -15.48 -7.47 -9.16
C GLY A 37 -14.98 -6.10 -8.74
N ILE A 38 -15.73 -5.02 -8.97
CA ILE A 38 -15.33 -3.64 -8.67
C ILE A 38 -16.11 -3.14 -7.46
N GLU A 39 -15.39 -2.50 -6.55
CA GLU A 39 -15.94 -1.88 -5.33
C GLU A 39 -15.59 -0.39 -5.30
N LEU A 40 -16.55 0.44 -4.86
CA LEU A 40 -16.27 1.80 -4.43
C LEU A 40 -16.09 1.79 -2.93
N ARG A 41 -14.89 2.17 -2.48
CA ARG A 41 -14.49 2.14 -1.06
C ARG A 41 -14.14 3.52 -0.56
N ARG A 42 -14.64 3.86 0.63
CA ARG A 42 -14.22 5.05 1.37
C ARG A 42 -13.24 4.65 2.46
N TYR A 43 -12.04 5.21 2.40
CA TYR A 43 -11.03 5.04 3.44
C TYR A 43 -11.00 6.29 4.32
N PRO A 44 -10.97 6.15 5.66
CA PRO A 44 -10.68 7.26 6.56
C PRO A 44 -9.24 7.76 6.34
N ALA A 45 -8.86 8.84 6.98
CA ALA A 45 -7.47 9.27 6.99
C ALA A 45 -6.58 8.21 7.66
N PHE A 46 -5.40 7.95 7.07
CA PHE A 46 -4.41 7.00 7.59
C PHE A 46 -2.98 7.53 7.39
N ILE A 47 -2.02 6.89 8.02
CA ILE A 47 -0.62 7.27 7.91
C ILE A 47 0.10 6.24 7.05
N VAL A 48 1.02 6.70 6.21
CA VAL A 48 1.89 5.85 5.40
C VAL A 48 3.36 6.12 5.71
N ALA A 49 4.17 5.06 5.64
CA ALA A 49 5.60 5.18 5.39
C ALA A 49 5.81 4.98 3.89
N GLU A 50 6.43 5.94 3.22
CA GLU A 50 6.61 5.91 1.79
C GLU A 50 8.04 6.19 1.36
N THR A 51 8.39 5.69 0.18
CA THR A 51 9.67 6.00 -0.49
C THR A 51 9.46 6.11 -1.98
N THR A 52 10.30 6.92 -2.64
CA THR A 52 10.32 7.01 -4.10
C THR A 52 11.55 6.29 -4.62
N VAL A 53 11.36 5.40 -5.58
CA VAL A 53 12.40 4.55 -6.16
C VAL A 53 12.34 4.54 -7.68
N GLU A 54 13.47 4.29 -8.31
CA GLU A 54 13.59 4.16 -9.77
C GLU A 54 13.79 2.70 -10.18
N GLY A 55 13.28 2.35 -11.35
CA GLY A 55 13.33 1.03 -11.96
C GLY A 55 12.03 0.66 -12.67
N ASP A 56 11.99 -0.55 -13.22
CA ASP A 56 10.73 -1.17 -13.63
C ASP A 56 9.86 -1.51 -12.41
N MET A 57 8.65 -1.94 -12.65
CA MET A 57 7.66 -2.21 -11.61
C MET A 57 8.15 -3.21 -10.55
N ASP A 58 8.84 -4.30 -10.96
CA ASP A 58 9.30 -5.33 -10.03
C ASP A 58 10.56 -4.88 -9.25
N ALA A 59 11.51 -4.25 -9.93
CA ALA A 59 12.69 -3.69 -9.26
C ALA A 59 12.30 -2.60 -8.26
N ALA A 60 11.37 -1.70 -8.63
CA ALA A 60 10.88 -0.65 -7.77
C ALA A 60 10.11 -1.22 -6.56
N SER A 61 9.23 -2.21 -6.79
CA SER A 61 8.53 -2.90 -5.72
C SER A 61 9.51 -3.50 -4.69
N ASN A 62 10.55 -4.20 -5.16
CA ASN A 62 11.55 -4.83 -4.29
C ASN A 62 12.42 -3.81 -3.54
N LYS A 63 12.82 -2.72 -4.19
CA LYS A 63 13.60 -1.64 -3.57
C LYS A 63 12.78 -0.91 -2.50
N GLY A 64 11.56 -0.51 -2.85
CA GLY A 64 10.67 0.19 -1.94
C GLY A 64 10.28 -0.66 -0.73
N PHE A 65 9.93 -1.94 -0.97
CA PHE A 65 9.65 -2.88 0.11
C PHE A 65 10.83 -2.96 1.10
N ARG A 66 12.04 -3.18 0.62
CA ARG A 66 13.22 -3.30 1.49
C ARG A 66 13.49 -2.05 2.31
N ALA A 67 13.37 -0.87 1.70
CA ALA A 67 13.61 0.39 2.40
C ALA A 67 12.61 0.62 3.54
N ILE A 68 11.31 0.32 3.31
CA ILE A 68 10.28 0.51 4.32
C ILE A 68 10.29 -0.65 5.34
N ALA A 69 10.56 -1.88 4.91
CA ALA A 69 10.73 -3.03 5.81
C ALA A 69 11.88 -2.81 6.80
N ASP A 70 13.01 -2.28 6.35
CA ASP A 70 14.13 -1.92 7.21
C ASP A 70 13.71 -0.90 8.29
N TYR A 71 12.93 0.11 7.93
CA TYR A 71 12.36 1.06 8.87
C TYR A 71 11.46 0.40 9.93
N ILE A 72 10.50 -0.43 9.50
CA ILE A 72 9.56 -1.06 10.45
C ILE A 72 10.22 -2.14 11.32
N PHE A 73 11.29 -2.76 10.86
CA PHE A 73 12.03 -3.77 11.63
C PHE A 73 13.07 -3.19 12.59
N GLY A 74 13.15 -1.86 12.70
CA GLY A 74 13.88 -1.22 13.77
C GLY A 74 15.01 -0.28 13.31
N ASN A 75 15.22 -0.05 12.01
CA ASN A 75 16.11 1.01 11.56
C ASN A 75 15.44 2.38 11.70
N ASN A 76 15.14 2.74 12.94
CA ASN A 76 14.43 3.95 13.32
C ASN A 76 14.87 4.43 14.70
N GLN A 77 14.38 5.62 15.08
CA GLN A 77 14.56 6.21 16.41
C GLN A 77 13.18 6.29 17.09
N SER A 78 13.02 5.63 18.23
CA SER A 78 11.79 5.68 19.01
C SER A 78 11.37 7.13 19.29
N ALA A 79 10.08 7.43 19.12
CA ALA A 79 9.51 8.73 19.48
C ALA A 79 9.36 8.91 20.98
N LEU A 80 9.40 7.82 21.76
CA LEU A 80 9.31 7.87 23.21
C LEU A 80 10.65 8.35 23.78
N ALA A 81 10.58 9.37 24.63
CA ALA A 81 11.74 9.92 25.32
C ALA A 81 12.28 8.92 26.37
N ALA A 82 13.04 7.94 25.91
CA ALA A 82 13.86 7.10 26.77
C ALA A 82 15.26 7.73 26.94
N PRO A 83 15.97 7.48 28.04
CA PRO A 83 17.31 8.04 28.25
C PRO A 83 18.37 7.58 27.22
N SER A 84 18.02 6.66 26.34
CA SER A 84 18.83 6.24 25.19
C SER A 84 17.94 6.16 23.94
N PRO A 85 18.42 6.62 22.77
CA PRO A 85 17.69 6.47 21.51
C PRO A 85 17.52 4.98 21.21
N GLY A 86 16.33 4.45 21.48
CA GLY A 86 15.95 3.07 21.22
C GLY A 86 15.40 2.89 19.81
N SER A 87 15.61 1.70 19.26
CA SER A 87 14.93 1.24 18.06
C SER A 87 13.60 0.60 18.44
N GLU A 88 12.58 0.73 17.60
CA GLU A 88 11.26 0.16 17.82
C GLU A 88 10.83 -0.69 16.62
N LYS A 89 10.29 -1.89 16.89
CA LYS A 89 9.69 -2.73 15.85
C LYS A 89 8.22 -2.34 15.67
N ILE A 90 7.87 -2.02 14.45
CA ILE A 90 6.50 -1.73 14.05
C ILE A 90 5.93 -2.98 13.38
N ALA A 91 4.69 -3.34 13.67
CA ALA A 91 4.04 -4.48 13.01
C ALA A 91 3.87 -4.20 11.51
N MET A 92 4.11 -5.22 10.69
CA MET A 92 3.87 -5.12 9.25
C MET A 92 2.37 -5.12 8.97
N THR A 93 1.96 -4.28 8.04
CA THR A 93 0.58 -4.18 7.55
C THR A 93 0.49 -4.57 6.08
N ALA A 94 -0.71 -4.80 5.58
CA ALA A 94 -1.00 -5.01 4.17
C ALA A 94 -2.10 -4.03 3.72
N PRO A 95 -2.14 -3.60 2.47
CA PRO A 95 -1.24 -3.96 1.38
C PRO A 95 0.04 -3.13 1.31
N VAL A 96 1.00 -3.61 0.51
CA VAL A 96 2.08 -2.76 -0.04
C VAL A 96 1.54 -2.13 -1.31
N THR A 97 1.50 -0.82 -1.37
CA THR A 97 0.95 -0.07 -2.50
C THR A 97 2.07 0.64 -3.27
N MET A 98 1.93 0.68 -4.58
CA MET A 98 2.85 1.40 -5.46
C MET A 98 2.09 2.15 -6.54
N GLU A 99 2.58 3.33 -6.88
CA GLU A 99 2.05 4.17 -7.93
C GLU A 99 3.19 4.79 -8.77
N PRO A 100 2.99 5.02 -10.08
CA PRO A 100 3.96 5.74 -10.90
C PRO A 100 4.05 7.20 -10.46
N VAL A 101 5.26 7.76 -10.52
CA VAL A 101 5.51 9.18 -10.23
C VAL A 101 6.12 9.80 -11.46
N ALA A 102 5.65 10.99 -11.83
CA ALA A 102 6.25 11.76 -12.91
C ALA A 102 7.77 11.95 -12.70
N PRO A 103 8.60 11.97 -13.76
CA PRO A 103 10.01 12.31 -13.64
C PRO A 103 10.18 13.63 -12.89
N ALA A 104 11.21 13.73 -12.05
CA ALA A 104 11.53 15.01 -11.42
C ALA A 104 11.70 16.08 -12.51
N ALA A 105 11.03 17.23 -12.34
CA ALA A 105 11.16 18.33 -13.28
C ALA A 105 12.64 18.67 -13.48
N GLN A 106 13.12 18.66 -14.74
CA GLN A 106 14.46 19.11 -15.04
C GLN A 106 14.55 20.61 -14.68
N LYS A 107 15.61 20.98 -13.93
CA LYS A 107 15.94 22.40 -13.76
C LYS A 107 16.24 22.98 -15.13
N ILE A 108 15.32 23.79 -15.66
CA ILE A 108 15.58 24.62 -16.82
C ILE A 108 16.43 25.79 -16.34
N ALA A 109 17.56 26.02 -16.99
CA ALA A 109 18.38 27.19 -16.70
C ALA A 109 17.55 28.46 -16.92
N MET A 110 17.57 29.38 -15.94
CA MET A 110 16.83 30.64 -16.04
C MET A 110 17.42 31.48 -17.17
N THR A 111 16.58 31.83 -18.16
CA THR A 111 16.86 32.89 -19.12
C THR A 111 16.10 34.15 -18.71
N ALA A 112 16.75 35.31 -18.73
CA ALA A 112 16.10 36.60 -18.54
C ALA A 112 15.40 37.08 -19.83
N PRO A 113 14.26 37.82 -19.75
CA PRO A 113 13.70 38.52 -18.61
C PRO A 113 12.64 37.74 -17.83
N VAL A 114 12.53 38.02 -16.53
CA VAL A 114 11.49 37.48 -15.67
C VAL A 114 10.27 38.40 -15.77
N ALA A 115 9.20 37.94 -16.41
CA ALA A 115 7.87 38.55 -16.27
C ALA A 115 7.22 38.01 -15.01
N ILE A 116 6.82 38.88 -14.09
CA ILE A 116 6.09 38.52 -12.88
C ILE A 116 4.60 38.62 -13.21
N GLU A 117 3.96 37.49 -13.46
CA GLU A 117 2.51 37.38 -13.42
C GLU A 117 2.10 36.75 -12.09
N PRO A 118 0.99 37.21 -11.43
CA PRO A 118 0.52 36.58 -10.20
C PRO A 118 0.06 35.16 -10.54
N LEU A 119 0.80 34.18 -10.04
CA LEU A 119 0.39 32.78 -10.09
C LEU A 119 -0.85 32.60 -9.20
N ALA A 120 -2.01 32.49 -9.82
CA ALA A 120 -3.12 31.80 -9.20
C ALA A 120 -2.62 30.39 -8.82
N SER A 121 -2.85 30.00 -7.57
CA SER A 121 -2.50 28.68 -7.03
C SER A 121 -2.87 27.60 -8.03
N ALA A 122 -1.85 27.04 -8.69
CA ALA A 122 -2.06 25.94 -9.61
C ALA A 122 -2.35 24.69 -8.78
N ALA A 123 -3.64 24.44 -8.54
CA ALA A 123 -4.14 23.10 -8.53
C ALA A 123 -3.77 22.53 -9.90
N THR A 124 -2.76 21.71 -9.97
CA THR A 124 -2.35 21.03 -11.19
C THR A 124 -3.42 19.99 -11.50
N ASP A 125 -4.46 20.40 -12.19
CA ASP A 125 -5.33 19.55 -13.01
C ASP A 125 -4.55 19.07 -14.25
N ALA A 126 -3.41 18.41 -14.01
CA ALA A 126 -2.83 17.59 -15.05
C ALA A 126 -3.66 16.31 -15.10
N PRO A 127 -4.26 15.96 -16.26
CA PRO A 127 -4.98 14.72 -16.39
C PRO A 127 -4.04 13.58 -15.98
N ALA A 128 -4.51 12.72 -15.08
CA ALA A 128 -3.78 11.57 -14.60
C ALA A 128 -3.52 10.58 -15.75
N THR A 129 -2.46 10.78 -16.50
CA THR A 129 -2.06 9.97 -17.65
C THR A 129 -0.78 9.17 -17.41
N SER A 130 -0.36 9.05 -16.14
CA SER A 130 0.76 8.16 -15.83
C SER A 130 0.27 6.72 -15.86
N SER A 131 0.41 6.08 -17.04
CA SER A 131 0.20 4.66 -17.19
C SER A 131 1.13 3.90 -16.23
N LEU A 132 0.64 2.82 -15.62
CA LEU A 132 1.48 1.87 -14.89
C LEU A 132 2.51 1.21 -15.83
N GLN A 133 2.24 1.23 -17.12
CA GLN A 133 3.11 0.70 -18.16
C GLN A 133 4.27 1.67 -18.44
N ASN A 134 5.49 1.14 -18.48
CA ASN A 134 6.73 1.89 -18.76
C ASN A 134 7.10 2.98 -17.73
N ALA A 135 6.44 3.06 -16.60
CA ALA A 135 6.87 3.95 -15.53
C ALA A 135 8.27 3.55 -15.04
N LYS A 136 9.15 4.55 -14.86
CA LYS A 136 10.52 4.35 -14.38
C LYS A 136 10.75 4.88 -12.99
N ARG A 137 9.77 5.55 -12.42
CA ARG A 137 9.80 6.11 -11.07
C ARG A 137 8.50 5.82 -10.35
N TRP A 138 8.62 5.32 -9.13
CA TRP A 138 7.50 4.78 -8.35
C TRP A 138 7.53 5.30 -6.93
N ARG A 139 6.36 5.66 -6.42
CA ARG A 139 6.14 5.78 -4.97
C ARG A 139 5.64 4.45 -4.44
N VAL A 140 6.36 3.91 -3.47
CA VAL A 140 5.95 2.70 -2.74
C VAL A 140 5.63 3.10 -1.32
N HIS A 141 4.50 2.63 -0.78
CA HIS A 141 4.12 2.95 0.58
C HIS A 141 3.47 1.77 1.30
N PHE A 142 3.61 1.77 2.62
CA PHE A 142 2.91 0.89 3.56
C PHE A 142 2.03 1.74 4.45
N VAL A 143 0.80 1.26 4.70
CA VAL A 143 -0.06 1.88 5.72
C VAL A 143 0.51 1.54 7.09
N MET A 144 0.62 2.52 7.97
CA MET A 144 1.09 2.26 9.35
C MET A 144 -0.04 1.73 10.21
N PRO A 145 0.26 0.89 11.24
CA PRO A 145 -0.77 0.37 12.13
C PRO A 145 -1.61 1.48 12.73
N SER A 146 -2.92 1.24 12.87
CA SER A 146 -3.91 2.25 13.28
C SER A 146 -3.70 2.81 14.68
N GLN A 147 -2.92 2.12 15.51
CA GLN A 147 -2.57 2.57 16.85
C GLN A 147 -1.60 3.77 16.91
N TYR A 148 -0.93 4.07 15.78
CA TYR A 148 0.06 5.15 15.73
C TYR A 148 -0.54 6.47 15.23
N THR A 149 0.03 7.55 15.73
CA THR A 149 -0.10 8.91 15.19
C THR A 149 1.23 9.32 14.55
N LEU A 150 1.26 10.39 13.76
CA LEU A 150 2.54 10.92 13.24
C LEU A 150 3.53 11.27 14.34
N ALA A 151 3.04 11.72 15.50
CA ALA A 151 3.86 12.09 16.64
C ALA A 151 4.41 10.88 17.41
N SER A 152 3.71 9.74 17.41
CA SER A 152 4.12 8.52 18.14
C SER A 152 4.89 7.53 17.27
N LEU A 153 4.88 7.69 15.94
CA LEU A 153 5.69 6.85 15.06
C LEU A 153 7.19 7.13 15.25
N PRO A 154 8.02 6.08 15.35
CA PRO A 154 9.46 6.22 15.32
C PRO A 154 9.94 6.99 14.09
N LYS A 155 10.97 7.80 14.25
CA LYS A 155 11.56 8.55 13.13
C LYS A 155 12.42 7.61 12.27
N PRO A 156 12.22 7.54 10.94
CA PRO A 156 13.11 6.76 10.08
C PRO A 156 14.55 7.25 10.14
N ASN A 157 15.53 6.33 10.23
CA ASN A 157 16.96 6.65 10.08
C ASN A 157 17.33 6.84 8.60
N ASN A 158 16.62 6.17 7.69
CA ASN A 158 16.80 6.31 6.27
C ASN A 158 16.01 7.54 5.76
N ALA A 159 16.71 8.59 5.33
CA ALA A 159 16.10 9.83 4.82
C ALA A 159 15.22 9.64 3.56
N ALA A 160 15.38 8.51 2.85
CA ALA A 160 14.53 8.17 1.71
C ALA A 160 13.13 7.68 2.13
N VAL A 161 12.95 7.30 3.40
CA VAL A 161 11.65 6.89 3.95
C VAL A 161 11.00 8.09 4.63
N GLN A 162 9.79 8.43 4.22
CA GLN A 162 9.04 9.56 4.75
C GLN A 162 7.72 9.08 5.35
N LEU A 163 7.28 9.73 6.43
CA LEU A 163 5.98 9.49 7.05
C LEU A 163 5.02 10.58 6.59
N ARG A 164 3.85 10.19 6.11
CA ARG A 164 2.84 11.13 5.61
C ARG A 164 1.44 10.70 6.01
N GLN A 165 0.63 11.67 6.39
CA GLN A 165 -0.81 11.46 6.55
C GLN A 165 -1.50 11.56 5.19
N VAL A 166 -2.27 10.53 4.87
CA VAL A 166 -3.18 10.50 3.71
C VAL A 166 -4.55 10.91 4.19
N PRO A 167 -5.19 11.95 3.61
CA PRO A 167 -6.56 12.33 3.98
C PRO A 167 -7.56 11.24 3.62
N ALA A 168 -8.77 11.34 4.17
CA ALA A 168 -9.86 10.45 3.77
C ALA A 168 -10.13 10.58 2.26
N LYS A 169 -10.28 9.44 1.58
CA LYS A 169 -10.43 9.36 0.13
C LYS A 169 -11.39 8.25 -0.27
N THR A 170 -11.98 8.43 -1.46
CA THR A 170 -12.81 7.40 -2.09
C THR A 170 -12.05 6.80 -3.28
N TRP A 171 -12.09 5.48 -3.38
CA TRP A 171 -11.38 4.70 -4.38
C TRP A 171 -12.32 3.76 -5.12
N ALA A 172 -12.13 3.64 -6.42
CA ALA A 172 -12.62 2.48 -7.17
C ALA A 172 -11.53 1.41 -7.13
N VAL A 173 -11.91 0.19 -6.80
CA VAL A 173 -11.01 -0.92 -6.54
C VAL A 173 -11.44 -2.14 -7.35
N LEU A 174 -10.52 -2.71 -8.14
CA LEU A 174 -10.70 -3.98 -8.85
C LEU A 174 -9.75 -5.02 -8.28
N GLY A 175 -10.31 -6.04 -7.62
CA GLY A 175 -9.58 -7.16 -7.07
C GLY A 175 -9.30 -8.25 -8.11
N TYR A 176 -8.11 -8.87 -8.03
CA TYR A 176 -7.75 -10.03 -8.87
C TYR A 176 -6.68 -10.91 -8.21
N SER A 177 -6.56 -12.14 -8.69
CA SER A 177 -5.51 -13.07 -8.26
C SER A 177 -4.50 -13.33 -9.41
N GLY A 178 -3.37 -13.94 -9.08
CA GLY A 178 -2.35 -14.33 -10.06
C GLY A 178 -1.08 -13.48 -10.01
N PHE A 179 -0.32 -13.56 -11.10
CA PHE A 179 0.90 -12.78 -11.25
C PHE A 179 0.61 -11.30 -11.56
N ASN A 180 1.51 -10.43 -11.10
CA ASN A 180 1.49 -9.00 -11.38
C ASN A 180 2.50 -8.65 -12.49
N THR A 181 2.33 -9.25 -13.68
CA THR A 181 3.09 -8.77 -14.85
C THR A 181 2.60 -7.38 -15.26
N GLU A 182 3.47 -6.56 -15.84
CA GLU A 182 3.06 -5.20 -16.30
C GLU A 182 1.83 -5.25 -17.21
N SER A 183 1.78 -6.24 -18.14
CA SER A 183 0.64 -6.42 -19.04
C SER A 183 -0.65 -6.77 -18.29
N ARG A 184 -0.56 -7.61 -17.25
CA ARG A 184 -1.74 -7.98 -16.45
C ARG A 184 -2.25 -6.81 -15.63
N VAL A 185 -1.35 -6.07 -15.00
CA VAL A 185 -1.68 -4.87 -14.22
C VAL A 185 -2.30 -3.81 -15.12
N GLN A 186 -1.73 -3.59 -16.32
CA GLN A 186 -2.31 -2.67 -17.30
C GLN A 186 -3.71 -3.10 -17.74
N GLN A 187 -3.88 -4.38 -18.09
CA GLN A 187 -5.20 -4.92 -18.44
C GLN A 187 -6.26 -4.64 -17.36
N LYS A 188 -5.89 -4.82 -16.08
CA LYS A 188 -6.80 -4.56 -14.96
C LYS A 188 -7.06 -3.08 -14.73
N THR A 189 -6.07 -2.25 -15.02
CA THR A 189 -6.21 -0.79 -15.01
C THR A 189 -7.19 -0.32 -16.08
N ASP A 190 -7.02 -0.81 -17.31
CA ASP A 190 -7.90 -0.47 -18.43
C ASP A 190 -9.34 -0.93 -18.19
N GLU A 191 -9.52 -2.12 -17.61
CA GLU A 191 -10.83 -2.66 -17.20
C GLU A 191 -11.52 -1.71 -16.20
N LEU A 192 -10.80 -1.28 -15.16
CA LEU A 192 -11.32 -0.37 -14.15
C LEU A 192 -11.63 1.02 -14.73
N MET A 193 -10.75 1.55 -15.59
CA MET A 193 -10.94 2.84 -16.24
C MET A 193 -12.15 2.83 -17.18
N ALA A 194 -12.33 1.76 -17.98
CA ALA A 194 -13.50 1.61 -18.85
C ALA A 194 -14.81 1.57 -18.05
N TRP A 195 -14.80 0.87 -16.90
CA TRP A 195 -15.95 0.84 -16.00
C TRP A 195 -16.26 2.24 -15.43
N LEU A 196 -15.25 2.98 -14.95
CA LEU A 196 -15.42 4.34 -14.44
C LEU A 196 -16.04 5.27 -15.49
N GLN A 197 -15.56 5.17 -16.75
CA GLN A 197 -16.13 5.95 -17.87
C GLN A 197 -17.58 5.59 -18.13
N ALA A 198 -17.93 4.30 -18.14
CA ALA A 198 -19.31 3.83 -18.33
C ALA A 198 -20.24 4.32 -17.21
N GLN A 199 -19.75 4.42 -15.99
CA GLN A 199 -20.50 4.95 -14.83
C GLN A 199 -20.46 6.48 -14.76
N LYS A 200 -19.71 7.17 -15.63
CA LYS A 200 -19.49 8.64 -15.61
C LYS A 200 -18.87 9.13 -14.30
N ILE A 201 -18.01 8.29 -13.69
CA ILE A 201 -17.29 8.62 -12.46
C ILE A 201 -15.93 9.21 -12.85
N GLN A 202 -15.60 10.39 -12.30
CA GLN A 202 -14.33 11.06 -12.56
C GLN A 202 -13.20 10.45 -11.71
N SER A 203 -12.12 10.04 -12.37
CA SER A 203 -10.86 9.64 -11.72
C SER A 203 -10.03 10.87 -11.33
N LEU A 204 -9.37 10.84 -10.17
CA LEU A 204 -8.62 11.98 -9.61
C LEU A 204 -7.11 11.73 -9.50
N GLY A 205 -6.58 10.65 -9.92
CA GLY A 205 -5.15 10.37 -9.71
C GLY A 205 -4.64 9.24 -10.58
N ASN A 206 -3.37 8.92 -10.36
CA ASN A 206 -2.76 7.78 -11.02
C ASN A 206 -3.30 6.46 -10.47
N PRO A 207 -3.41 5.41 -11.31
CA PRO A 207 -3.68 4.08 -10.83
C PRO A 207 -2.62 3.62 -9.82
N GLN A 208 -3.05 2.88 -8.81
CA GLN A 208 -2.18 2.26 -7.82
C GLN A 208 -2.34 0.75 -7.85
N LEU A 209 -1.25 0.03 -7.64
CA LEU A 209 -1.23 -1.42 -7.48
C LEU A 209 -1.03 -1.75 -6.00
N ALA A 210 -1.96 -2.45 -5.40
CA ALA A 210 -1.89 -2.95 -4.03
C ALA A 210 -1.64 -4.45 -4.00
N ARG A 211 -0.63 -4.89 -3.25
CA ARG A 211 -0.21 -6.30 -3.11
C ARG A 211 -0.37 -6.71 -1.65
N TYR A 212 -1.16 -7.75 -1.39
CA TYR A 212 -1.50 -8.20 -0.04
C TYR A 212 -0.66 -9.36 0.47
N ASN A 213 -0.09 -10.15 -0.42
CA ASN A 213 0.56 -11.41 -0.08
C ASN A 213 2.07 -11.36 -0.32
N PRO A 214 2.84 -12.11 0.50
CA PRO A 214 4.26 -12.30 0.29
C PRO A 214 4.58 -12.95 -1.06
N PRO A 215 5.79 -12.76 -1.62
CA PRO A 215 6.15 -13.28 -2.94
C PRO A 215 6.16 -14.81 -3.05
N TRP A 216 6.30 -15.54 -1.94
CA TRP A 216 6.22 -17.00 -1.90
C TRP A 216 4.79 -17.57 -1.89
N THR A 217 3.75 -16.73 -1.76
CA THR A 217 2.37 -17.18 -1.91
C THR A 217 2.13 -17.66 -3.33
N LEU A 218 1.51 -18.84 -3.50
CA LEU A 218 1.15 -19.35 -4.82
C LEU A 218 0.29 -18.34 -5.58
N PRO A 219 0.52 -18.12 -6.87
CA PRO A 219 -0.14 -17.04 -7.62
C PRO A 219 -1.67 -17.05 -7.53
N MET A 220 -2.30 -18.23 -7.58
CA MET A 220 -3.76 -18.35 -7.51
C MET A 220 -4.35 -17.88 -6.16
N PHE A 221 -3.54 -17.84 -5.10
CA PHE A 221 -3.95 -17.40 -3.76
C PHE A 221 -3.52 -15.95 -3.45
N ARG A 222 -2.88 -15.27 -4.40
CA ARG A 222 -2.50 -13.87 -4.21
C ARG A 222 -3.72 -12.99 -4.40
N ARG A 223 -3.91 -12.07 -3.45
CA ARG A 223 -4.84 -10.95 -3.58
C ARG A 223 -4.05 -9.73 -4.06
N ASN A 224 -4.46 -9.20 -5.19
CA ASN A 224 -3.94 -7.96 -5.75
C ASN A 224 -5.12 -7.05 -6.07
N GLU A 225 -4.90 -5.75 -6.02
CA GLU A 225 -5.93 -4.77 -6.36
C GLU A 225 -5.32 -3.66 -7.21
N VAL A 226 -6.03 -3.26 -8.25
CA VAL A 226 -5.81 -1.98 -8.92
C VAL A 226 -6.80 -1.00 -8.33
N MET A 227 -6.30 0.17 -7.92
CA MET A 227 -7.08 1.19 -7.24
C MET A 227 -6.93 2.53 -7.98
N ILE A 228 -8.02 3.27 -8.13
CA ILE A 228 -8.01 4.62 -8.72
C ILE A 228 -8.81 5.53 -7.80
N GLU A 229 -8.20 6.63 -7.37
CA GLU A 229 -8.91 7.66 -6.60
C GLU A 229 -9.99 8.30 -7.46
N ILE A 230 -11.16 8.48 -6.88
CA ILE A 230 -12.32 9.05 -7.57
C ILE A 230 -12.89 10.24 -6.80
N GLN A 231 -13.55 11.13 -7.53
CA GLN A 231 -14.39 12.13 -6.89
C GLN A 231 -15.52 11.40 -6.13
N GLN A 232 -15.78 11.83 -4.91
CA GLN A 232 -16.87 11.27 -4.12
C GLN A 232 -18.18 11.45 -4.87
N PRO A 233 -18.94 10.35 -5.13
CA PRO A 233 -20.23 10.42 -5.79
C PRO A 233 -21.29 11.15 -4.98
#